data_26d133e32cdae7ae05835a0f6e6e4a16
#
_entry.id   26d133e32cdae7ae05835a0f6e6e4a16
#
_cell.length_a   1.000
_cell.length_b   1.000
_cell.length_c   1.000
_cell.angle_alpha   90.00
_cell.angle_beta   90.00
_cell.angle_gamma   90.00
#
_symmetry.space_group_name_H-M   'P 1'
#
loop_
_entity.id
_entity.type
_entity.pdbx_description
1 polymer ?
#
loop_
_entity_poly.entity_id
_entity_poly.type
_entity_poly.pdbx_seq_one_letter_code
_entity_poly.pdbx_strand_id
1 'polypeptide(L)'
;MKVRPPVFEHHTVLTYWPSTPHTREERTTEVMFPLRVPLLIALVGVALCQYYDYDYQPVSMLGPSGPNCNQECDCPINFPSAMYCDSRKLKFVPVVPTGIKYLYLQNNQIEEIKGGVFDNVTDGLRWLVLDNNQITNGKIAKGTIDKLTGLEKLFFSNNELTEPVIPPSKALDELKMMHNKLTKFPSGLLNDKENLTSISLQHNQLSSDGISGAFKGLKKLLSLDVSHNKLKKLPAGVPSSLEILYADYNDIDSVGAGYLNKLPALQYLRISHNKLVDSGIPAGVFNVSSLVELDLSFNKLQSIPEINQQLEQLYLQANEINKFDLASFCKYVDPLNFSRLKHLRLEANNVTHSSMPPEYSNCLRQAADIMFE
;
A
#
# COMPACT_ATOMS: atom_id res chain seq x y z
N MET A 1 -22.64 29.71 12.51
CA MET A 1 -23.10 28.37 12.15
C MET A 1 -21.91 27.64 11.51
N LYS A 2 -21.32 26.71 12.26
CA LYS A 2 -20.19 25.87 11.75
C LYS A 2 -20.80 24.60 11.20
N VAL A 3 -20.70 24.40 9.90
CA VAL A 3 -21.10 23.15 9.24
C VAL A 3 -19.92 22.17 9.35
N ARG A 4 -20.14 21.03 9.98
CA ARG A 4 -19.19 19.89 10.02
C ARG A 4 -19.36 19.07 8.74
N PRO A 5 -18.28 18.51 8.16
CA PRO A 5 -18.40 17.55 7.05
C PRO A 5 -18.95 16.20 7.54
N PRO A 6 -19.60 15.43 6.66
CA PRO A 6 -20.22 14.16 7.03
C PRO A 6 -19.20 13.06 7.28
N VAL A 7 -19.47 12.27 8.31
CA VAL A 7 -18.80 11.02 8.63
C VAL A 7 -19.33 9.96 7.68
N PHE A 8 -18.48 9.26 6.94
CA PHE A 8 -18.86 8.10 6.14
C PHE A 8 -18.81 6.85 7.02
N GLU A 9 -19.98 6.26 7.26
CA GLU A 9 -20.13 4.94 7.84
C GLU A 9 -19.82 3.85 6.80
N HIS A 10 -19.04 2.88 7.21
CA HIS A 10 -18.74 1.67 6.42
C HIS A 10 -19.97 0.74 6.39
N HIS A 11 -20.66 0.65 5.26
CA HIS A 11 -21.61 -0.41 5.01
C HIS A 11 -20.95 -1.53 4.21
N THR A 12 -20.83 -2.68 4.86
CA THR A 12 -20.45 -3.97 4.25
C THR A 12 -21.63 -4.49 3.42
N VAL A 13 -21.48 -4.57 2.11
CA VAL A 13 -22.47 -5.21 1.23
C VAL A 13 -22.02 -6.63 0.92
N LEU A 14 -22.72 -7.59 1.52
CA LEU A 14 -22.70 -9.00 1.16
C LEU A 14 -23.54 -9.20 -0.10
N THR A 15 -22.93 -9.61 -1.21
CA THR A 15 -23.67 -10.08 -2.39
C THR A 15 -23.74 -11.60 -2.41
N TYR A 16 -24.97 -12.11 -2.27
CA TYR A 16 -25.38 -13.49 -2.47
C TYR A 16 -25.34 -13.86 -3.96
N TRP A 17 -24.80 -15.03 -4.26
CA TRP A 17 -24.99 -15.71 -5.55
C TRP A 17 -25.98 -16.87 -5.39
N PRO A 18 -26.97 -17.02 -6.28
CA PRO A 18 -27.91 -18.15 -6.23
C PRO A 18 -27.39 -19.34 -7.04
N SER A 19 -27.69 -20.51 -6.49
CA SER A 19 -27.40 -21.85 -7.00
C SER A 19 -28.46 -22.35 -7.99
N THR A 20 -27.97 -23.06 -9.06
CA THR A 20 -28.51 -24.23 -9.79
C THR A 20 -29.80 -24.12 -10.63
N PRO A 21 -30.18 -25.10 -11.49
CA PRO A 21 -29.83 -26.53 -11.53
C PRO A 21 -29.66 -27.24 -12.92
N HIS A 22 -29.04 -28.44 -12.83
CA HIS A 22 -29.25 -29.70 -13.61
C HIS A 22 -29.78 -29.79 -15.02
N THR A 23 -29.04 -30.58 -15.88
CA THR A 23 -29.45 -31.85 -16.54
C THR A 23 -28.27 -32.38 -17.36
N ARG A 24 -27.83 -33.55 -17.20
CA ARG A 24 -28.08 -34.96 -17.53
C ARG A 24 -27.54 -35.43 -18.89
N GLU A 25 -26.64 -36.47 -18.84
CA GLU A 25 -26.35 -37.58 -19.79
C GLU A 25 -25.81 -37.26 -21.19
N GLU A 26 -24.79 -37.94 -21.73
CA GLU A 26 -24.52 -39.38 -21.93
C GLU A 26 -23.06 -39.66 -22.38
N ARG A 27 -22.51 -40.76 -21.87
CA ARG A 27 -21.71 -41.91 -22.34
C ARG A 27 -20.69 -41.85 -23.49
N THR A 28 -19.58 -42.51 -23.16
CA THR A 28 -18.69 -43.46 -23.88
C THR A 28 -17.63 -42.81 -24.77
N THR A 29 -16.39 -43.21 -24.74
CA THR A 29 -15.64 -44.48 -24.74
C THR A 29 -14.14 -44.22 -24.47
N GLU A 30 -13.51 -45.23 -23.87
CA GLU A 30 -12.05 -45.33 -23.62
C GLU A 30 -11.21 -45.35 -24.88
N VAL A 31 -10.00 -44.74 -24.85
CA VAL A 31 -8.79 -45.26 -25.47
C VAL A 31 -7.54 -44.84 -24.64
N MET A 32 -6.71 -45.80 -24.31
CA MET A 32 -5.52 -45.79 -23.48
C MET A 32 -4.24 -45.35 -24.24
N PHE A 33 -3.28 -44.74 -23.45
CA PHE A 33 -1.79 -44.67 -23.61
C PHE A 33 -1.17 -43.46 -24.34
N PRO A 34 0.09 -43.07 -23.96
CA PRO A 34 0.82 -43.14 -22.71
C PRO A 34 1.48 -41.82 -22.25
N LEU A 35 1.93 -41.83 -21.00
CA LEU A 35 2.87 -40.94 -20.30
C LEU A 35 3.68 -39.94 -21.13
N ARG A 36 3.45 -38.65 -20.88
CA ARG A 36 4.50 -37.61 -20.83
C ARG A 36 4.13 -36.57 -19.77
N VAL A 37 5.14 -36.20 -19.00
CA VAL A 37 5.22 -35.28 -17.85
C VAL A 37 4.29 -34.10 -17.99
N PRO A 38 3.42 -33.80 -17.01
CA PRO A 38 2.68 -32.56 -17.01
C PRO A 38 3.61 -31.43 -16.56
N LEU A 39 3.75 -30.46 -17.45
CA LEU A 39 4.24 -29.13 -17.11
C LEU A 39 3.29 -28.58 -16.03
N LEU A 40 3.78 -28.44 -14.81
CA LEU A 40 3.11 -27.70 -13.75
C LEU A 40 3.01 -26.23 -14.21
N ILE A 41 1.90 -25.86 -14.78
CA ILE A 41 1.51 -24.47 -14.86
C ILE A 41 1.16 -24.07 -13.42
N ALA A 42 2.13 -23.49 -12.74
CA ALA A 42 1.85 -22.72 -11.54
C ALA A 42 0.91 -21.58 -11.96
N LEU A 43 -0.38 -21.76 -11.70
CA LEU A 43 -1.30 -20.65 -11.61
C LEU A 43 -0.86 -19.81 -10.42
N VAL A 44 0.06 -18.88 -10.69
CA VAL A 44 0.33 -17.76 -9.83
C VAL A 44 -1.00 -17.02 -9.74
N GLY A 45 -1.69 -17.19 -8.63
CA GLY A 45 -2.79 -16.31 -8.26
C GLY A 45 -2.23 -14.90 -8.23
N VAL A 46 -2.50 -14.15 -9.29
CA VAL A 46 -2.35 -12.71 -9.28
C VAL A 46 -3.36 -12.25 -8.26
N ALA A 47 -2.91 -12.05 -7.02
CA ALA A 47 -3.62 -11.22 -6.08
C ALA A 47 -3.75 -9.86 -6.78
N LEU A 48 -4.93 -9.62 -7.31
CA LEU A 48 -5.33 -8.30 -7.76
C LEU A 48 -5.16 -7.42 -6.52
N CYS A 49 -4.03 -6.70 -6.43
CA CYS A 49 -3.98 -5.49 -5.67
C CYS A 49 -5.21 -4.71 -6.12
N GLN A 50 -6.22 -4.62 -5.27
CA GLN A 50 -7.29 -3.67 -5.49
C GLN A 50 -6.65 -2.30 -5.50
N TYR A 51 -6.24 -1.90 -6.69
CA TYR A 51 -6.04 -0.52 -7.04
C TYR A 51 -7.37 0.14 -6.65
N TYR A 52 -7.35 0.97 -5.63
CA TYR A 52 -8.44 1.92 -5.42
C TYR A 52 -8.43 2.84 -6.64
N ASP A 53 -9.10 2.39 -7.69
CA ASP A 53 -9.54 3.26 -8.75
C ASP A 53 -10.42 4.29 -8.05
N TYR A 54 -9.90 5.50 -7.93
CA TYR A 54 -10.75 6.66 -7.75
C TYR A 54 -11.77 6.56 -8.88
N ASP A 55 -13.04 6.41 -8.52
CA ASP A 55 -14.17 6.27 -9.43
C ASP A 55 -14.16 7.48 -10.38
N TYR A 56 -13.35 7.35 -11.45
CA TYR A 56 -13.13 8.37 -12.45
C TYR A 56 -14.34 8.38 -13.35
N GLN A 57 -15.28 9.27 -13.05
CA GLN A 57 -16.41 9.52 -13.94
C GLN A 57 -15.87 10.12 -15.24
N PRO A 58 -16.15 9.52 -16.40
CA PRO A 58 -15.66 10.03 -17.66
C PRO A 58 -16.12 11.48 -17.89
N VAL A 59 -15.19 12.31 -18.33
CA VAL A 59 -15.33 13.77 -18.55
C VAL A 59 -16.57 14.19 -19.35
N SER A 60 -17.17 13.27 -20.12
CA SER A 60 -18.40 13.52 -20.86
C SER A 60 -19.60 13.99 -20.01
N MET A 61 -19.54 13.85 -18.68
CA MET A 61 -20.60 14.33 -17.77
C MET A 61 -20.33 15.72 -17.18
N LEU A 62 -19.18 16.32 -17.45
CA LEU A 62 -18.76 17.57 -16.77
C LEU A 62 -19.29 18.86 -17.42
N GLY A 63 -19.99 18.78 -18.54
CA GLY A 63 -20.53 19.96 -19.26
C GLY A 63 -19.49 20.67 -20.14
N PRO A 64 -19.84 21.80 -20.76
CA PRO A 64 -18.96 22.53 -21.68
C PRO A 64 -17.73 23.10 -20.95
N SER A 65 -16.59 23.15 -21.67
CA SER A 65 -15.36 23.75 -21.16
C SER A 65 -15.42 25.28 -21.13
N GLY A 66 -14.78 25.87 -20.12
CA GLY A 66 -14.67 27.31 -19.97
C GLY A 66 -13.77 27.94 -21.05
N PRO A 67 -13.92 29.25 -21.33
CA PRO A 67 -13.25 29.93 -22.43
C PRO A 67 -11.72 30.06 -22.30
N ASN A 68 -11.18 29.89 -21.09
CA ASN A 68 -9.74 30.00 -20.83
C ASN A 68 -9.05 28.64 -20.72
N CYS A 69 -9.73 27.53 -21.04
CA CYS A 69 -9.14 26.21 -21.03
C CYS A 69 -8.19 26.01 -22.19
N ASN A 70 -7.09 25.26 -21.96
CA ASN A 70 -6.25 24.80 -23.06
C ASN A 70 -7.06 23.87 -23.96
N GLN A 71 -6.91 23.98 -25.29
CA GLN A 71 -7.67 23.21 -26.27
C GLN A 71 -7.49 21.69 -26.17
N GLU A 72 -6.38 21.24 -25.57
CA GLU A 72 -6.06 19.83 -25.38
C GLU A 72 -6.68 19.23 -24.10
N CYS A 73 -7.38 20.04 -23.29
CA CYS A 73 -7.92 19.67 -21.99
C CYS A 73 -9.37 20.14 -21.82
N ASP A 74 -10.03 19.70 -20.75
CA ASP A 74 -11.34 20.17 -20.35
C ASP A 74 -11.27 20.90 -19.00
N CYS A 75 -11.91 22.06 -18.94
CA CYS A 75 -12.06 22.85 -17.71
C CYS A 75 -13.56 23.11 -17.52
N PRO A 76 -14.29 22.24 -16.85
CA PRO A 76 -15.75 22.34 -16.75
C PRO A 76 -16.19 23.65 -16.11
N ILE A 77 -17.22 24.29 -16.68
CA ILE A 77 -17.74 25.57 -16.15
C ILE A 77 -18.19 25.43 -14.70
N ASN A 78 -18.74 24.26 -14.33
CA ASN A 78 -19.17 23.98 -12.95
C ASN A 78 -18.01 23.71 -12.00
N PHE A 79 -16.79 23.46 -12.52
CA PHE A 79 -15.57 23.19 -11.77
C PHE A 79 -14.38 23.98 -12.35
N PRO A 80 -14.45 25.32 -12.35
CA PRO A 80 -13.52 26.18 -13.08
C PRO A 80 -12.07 26.14 -12.55
N SER A 81 -11.85 25.55 -11.38
CA SER A 81 -10.51 25.37 -10.80
C SER A 81 -9.89 23.99 -11.12
N ALA A 82 -10.56 23.15 -11.89
CA ALA A 82 -10.03 21.86 -12.33
C ALA A 82 -9.75 21.86 -13.83
N MET A 83 -8.62 21.23 -14.22
CA MET A 83 -8.21 21.04 -15.60
C MET A 83 -7.93 19.57 -15.84
N TYR A 84 -8.74 18.95 -16.70
CA TYR A 84 -8.69 17.52 -17.05
C TYR A 84 -8.00 17.33 -18.39
N CYS A 85 -6.79 16.81 -18.34
CA CYS A 85 -5.95 16.52 -19.51
C CYS A 85 -5.63 15.02 -19.63
N ASP A 86 -6.25 14.20 -18.84
CA ASP A 86 -5.99 12.77 -18.75
C ASP A 86 -6.42 12.00 -19.99
N SER A 87 -5.74 10.88 -20.27
CA SER A 87 -6.09 9.92 -21.34
C SER A 87 -6.16 10.53 -22.76
N ARG A 88 -5.37 11.57 -23.05
CA ARG A 88 -5.40 12.35 -24.31
C ARG A 88 -4.20 12.12 -25.23
N LYS A 89 -3.32 11.16 -24.87
CA LYS A 89 -2.08 10.87 -25.60
C LYS A 89 -1.13 12.08 -25.68
N LEU A 90 -1.19 12.97 -24.69
CA LEU A 90 -0.31 14.13 -24.62
C LEU A 90 1.14 13.69 -24.47
N LYS A 91 2.05 14.38 -25.17
CA LYS A 91 3.51 14.14 -25.08
C LYS A 91 4.24 15.17 -24.21
N PHE A 92 3.57 16.22 -23.79
CA PHE A 92 4.08 17.29 -22.93
C PHE A 92 2.96 17.85 -22.06
N VAL A 93 3.35 18.51 -20.97
CA VAL A 93 2.41 19.23 -20.11
C VAL A 93 2.01 20.54 -20.79
N PRO A 94 0.73 20.78 -21.07
CA PRO A 94 0.28 22.06 -21.63
C PRO A 94 0.46 23.20 -20.62
N VAL A 95 0.54 24.45 -21.10
CA VAL A 95 0.59 25.62 -20.21
C VAL A 95 -0.71 25.70 -19.41
N VAL A 96 -0.57 25.76 -18.08
CA VAL A 96 -1.70 25.77 -17.16
C VAL A 96 -2.19 27.20 -16.97
N PRO A 97 -3.48 27.50 -17.23
CA PRO A 97 -4.02 28.84 -17.04
C PRO A 97 -4.15 29.21 -15.55
N THR A 98 -4.27 30.52 -15.31
CA THR A 98 -4.52 31.05 -13.95
C THR A 98 -5.80 30.48 -13.34
N GLY A 99 -5.80 30.28 -12.01
CA GLY A 99 -6.99 29.83 -11.26
C GLY A 99 -7.15 28.33 -11.17
N ILE A 100 -6.35 27.53 -11.91
CA ILE A 100 -6.36 26.07 -11.78
C ILE A 100 -5.72 25.65 -10.46
N LYS A 101 -6.46 24.83 -9.70
CA LYS A 101 -6.05 24.22 -8.44
C LYS A 101 -5.85 22.71 -8.54
N TYR A 102 -6.54 22.07 -9.44
CA TYR A 102 -6.54 20.61 -9.63
C TYR A 102 -6.21 20.28 -11.07
N LEU A 103 -5.05 19.66 -11.29
CA LEU A 103 -4.56 19.33 -12.63
C LEU A 103 -4.37 17.83 -12.78
N TYR A 104 -5.12 17.26 -13.71
CA TYR A 104 -5.14 15.83 -14.02
C TYR A 104 -4.50 15.57 -15.37
N LEU A 105 -3.32 14.92 -15.37
CA LEU A 105 -2.50 14.60 -16.53
C LEU A 105 -2.19 13.10 -16.66
N GLN A 106 -2.87 12.26 -15.86
CA GLN A 106 -2.62 10.84 -15.87
C GLN A 106 -2.99 10.16 -17.19
N ASN A 107 -2.42 8.96 -17.41
CA ASN A 107 -2.70 8.13 -18.59
C ASN A 107 -2.38 8.83 -19.93
N ASN A 108 -1.22 9.46 -20.02
CA ASN A 108 -0.73 10.11 -21.23
C ASN A 108 0.61 9.51 -21.68
N GLN A 109 1.28 10.15 -22.61
CA GLN A 109 2.59 9.81 -23.14
C GLN A 109 3.61 10.93 -22.83
N ILE A 110 3.43 11.61 -21.68
CA ILE A 110 4.25 12.77 -21.32
C ILE A 110 5.66 12.27 -20.97
N GLU A 111 6.65 12.78 -21.72
CA GLU A 111 8.07 12.48 -21.50
C GLU A 111 8.78 13.62 -20.76
N GLU A 112 8.32 14.87 -20.92
CA GLU A 112 8.98 16.06 -20.41
C GLU A 112 8.02 17.06 -19.74
N ILE A 113 8.53 17.79 -18.75
CA ILE A 113 7.87 18.95 -18.15
C ILE A 113 8.70 20.18 -18.51
N LYS A 114 8.22 20.98 -19.47
CA LYS A 114 8.92 22.17 -19.96
C LYS A 114 8.88 23.32 -18.95
N GLY A 115 9.87 24.20 -19.01
CA GLY A 115 9.87 25.42 -18.21
C GLY A 115 8.65 26.30 -18.51
N GLY A 116 8.14 26.99 -17.49
CA GLY A 116 7.04 27.94 -17.62
C GLY A 116 5.63 27.37 -17.61
N VAL A 117 5.46 26.03 -17.72
CA VAL A 117 4.11 25.42 -17.83
C VAL A 117 3.24 25.64 -16.59
N PHE A 118 3.84 25.86 -15.42
CA PHE A 118 3.15 26.10 -14.14
C PHE A 118 3.28 27.55 -13.64
N ASP A 119 3.89 28.47 -14.39
CA ASP A 119 4.21 29.82 -13.89
C ASP A 119 2.97 30.60 -13.43
N ASN A 120 1.79 30.31 -13.98
CA ASN A 120 0.53 30.96 -13.61
C ASN A 120 -0.13 30.37 -12.35
N VAL A 121 0.39 29.27 -11.79
CA VAL A 121 -0.27 28.50 -10.72
C VAL A 121 0.68 28.08 -9.60
N THR A 122 1.84 28.69 -9.48
CA THR A 122 2.92 28.31 -8.55
C THR A 122 2.51 28.19 -7.10
N ASP A 123 1.63 29.07 -6.62
CA ASP A 123 1.09 29.08 -5.25
C ASP A 123 -0.35 28.58 -5.16
N GLY A 124 -1.05 28.56 -6.31
CA GLY A 124 -2.46 28.19 -6.43
C GLY A 124 -2.72 26.70 -6.60
N LEU A 125 -1.80 25.99 -7.28
CA LEU A 125 -1.97 24.55 -7.57
C LEU A 125 -1.93 23.73 -6.28
N ARG A 126 -2.96 22.88 -6.08
CA ARG A 126 -3.12 22.01 -4.92
C ARG A 126 -2.85 20.55 -5.26
N TRP A 127 -3.40 20.08 -6.35
CA TRP A 127 -3.23 18.69 -6.79
C TRP A 127 -2.59 18.65 -8.16
N LEU A 128 -1.54 17.84 -8.30
CA LEU A 128 -0.88 17.54 -9.56
C LEU A 128 -0.81 16.02 -9.72
N VAL A 129 -1.55 15.49 -10.70
CA VAL A 129 -1.62 14.06 -10.99
C VAL A 129 -0.92 13.80 -12.33
N LEU A 130 0.22 13.12 -12.28
CA LEU A 130 1.08 12.79 -13.42
C LEU A 130 1.26 11.27 -13.58
N ASP A 131 0.40 10.47 -12.95
CA ASP A 131 0.49 9.01 -12.97
C ASP A 131 0.39 8.45 -14.39
N ASN A 132 1.04 7.31 -14.65
CA ASN A 132 0.99 6.61 -15.93
C ASN A 132 1.44 7.49 -17.10
N ASN A 133 2.68 7.95 -17.04
CA ASN A 133 3.38 8.70 -18.08
C ASN A 133 4.80 8.13 -18.33
N GLN A 134 5.66 8.84 -19.03
CA GLN A 134 7.02 8.42 -19.38
C GLN A 134 8.07 9.44 -18.92
N ILE A 135 7.80 10.13 -17.80
CA ILE A 135 8.60 11.26 -17.34
C ILE A 135 9.89 10.74 -16.67
N THR A 136 11.03 11.31 -17.07
CA THR A 136 12.33 11.10 -16.44
C THR A 136 12.82 12.35 -15.72
N ASN A 137 13.67 12.19 -14.69
CA ASN A 137 14.23 13.35 -13.97
C ASN A 137 14.94 14.34 -14.88
N GLY A 138 15.69 13.85 -15.87
CA GLY A 138 16.45 14.71 -16.81
C GLY A 138 15.58 15.55 -17.74
N LYS A 139 14.30 15.24 -17.87
CA LYS A 139 13.34 15.95 -18.70
C LYS A 139 12.37 16.83 -17.89
N ILE A 140 12.60 17.00 -16.60
CA ILE A 140 11.89 17.97 -15.76
C ILE A 140 12.72 19.25 -15.73
N ALA A 141 12.24 20.32 -16.37
CA ALA A 141 12.94 21.58 -16.40
C ALA A 141 13.00 22.22 -15.00
N LYS A 142 14.14 22.85 -14.68
CA LYS A 142 14.26 23.67 -13.47
C LYS A 142 13.22 24.78 -13.46
N GLY A 143 12.72 25.14 -12.29
CA GLY A 143 11.70 26.17 -12.16
C GLY A 143 10.31 25.70 -12.57
N THR A 144 10.04 24.39 -12.49
CA THR A 144 8.70 23.81 -12.67
C THR A 144 8.15 23.29 -11.35
N ILE A 145 8.39 22.02 -10.99
CA ILE A 145 7.90 21.43 -9.72
C ILE A 145 8.48 22.14 -8.49
N ASP A 146 9.74 22.59 -8.57
CA ASP A 146 10.45 23.32 -7.51
C ASP A 146 9.95 24.76 -7.27
N LYS A 147 8.91 25.22 -7.99
CA LYS A 147 8.20 26.47 -7.74
C LYS A 147 6.79 26.26 -7.14
N LEU A 148 6.30 25.03 -7.06
CA LEU A 148 4.94 24.72 -6.59
C LEU A 148 4.88 24.78 -5.06
N THR A 149 4.61 25.96 -4.51
CA THR A 149 4.60 26.21 -3.05
C THR A 149 3.29 25.87 -2.36
N GLY A 150 2.20 25.74 -3.13
CA GLY A 150 0.86 25.48 -2.60
C GLY A 150 0.40 24.02 -2.70
N LEU A 151 1.25 23.10 -3.23
CA LEU A 151 0.83 21.76 -3.56
C LEU A 151 0.53 20.93 -2.31
N GLU A 152 -0.65 20.30 -2.29
CA GLU A 152 -1.12 19.42 -1.22
C GLU A 152 -0.95 17.96 -1.62
N LYS A 153 -1.17 17.61 -2.92
CA LYS A 153 -1.03 16.24 -3.43
C LYS A 153 -0.17 16.21 -4.68
N LEU A 154 0.82 15.32 -4.67
CA LEU A 154 1.66 15.04 -5.83
C LEU A 154 1.64 13.53 -6.12
N PHE A 155 1.09 13.17 -7.28
CA PHE A 155 1.02 11.82 -7.78
C PHE A 155 1.88 11.68 -9.03
N PHE A 156 2.91 10.85 -8.93
CA PHE A 156 3.94 10.65 -9.95
C PHE A 156 4.21 9.16 -10.20
N SER A 157 3.18 8.33 -9.93
CA SER A 157 3.31 6.88 -10.05
C SER A 157 3.39 6.41 -11.50
N ASN A 158 3.95 5.22 -11.73
CA ASN A 158 4.10 4.65 -13.08
C ASN A 158 4.78 5.63 -14.07
N ASN A 159 6.01 6.03 -13.73
CA ASN A 159 6.88 6.86 -14.55
C ASN A 159 8.31 6.28 -14.58
N GLU A 160 9.28 7.03 -15.08
CA GLU A 160 10.67 6.61 -15.26
C GLU A 160 11.63 7.32 -14.29
N LEU A 161 11.14 7.75 -13.10
CA LEU A 161 11.94 8.52 -12.15
C LEU A 161 12.99 7.63 -11.47
N THR A 162 14.24 8.10 -11.44
CA THR A 162 15.36 7.49 -10.73
C THR A 162 15.68 8.17 -9.40
N GLU A 163 15.21 9.41 -9.22
CA GLU A 163 15.34 10.21 -8.00
C GLU A 163 13.98 10.83 -7.64
N PRO A 164 13.68 11.02 -6.34
CA PRO A 164 12.43 11.62 -5.91
C PRO A 164 12.31 13.08 -6.36
N VAL A 165 11.10 13.47 -6.74
CA VAL A 165 10.73 14.85 -7.11
C VAL A 165 9.82 15.41 -6.04
N ILE A 166 10.31 16.35 -5.23
CA ILE A 166 9.58 16.89 -4.08
C ILE A 166 9.38 18.40 -4.26
N PRO A 167 8.13 18.89 -4.23
CA PRO A 167 7.85 20.33 -4.31
C PRO A 167 8.24 21.03 -3.00
N PRO A 168 8.51 22.33 -3.01
CA PRO A 168 8.84 23.10 -1.81
C PRO A 168 7.63 23.27 -0.86
N SER A 169 6.43 22.88 -1.29
CA SER A 169 5.20 23.04 -0.52
C SER A 169 5.29 22.42 0.87
N LYS A 170 5.00 23.22 1.89
CA LYS A 170 4.81 22.74 3.28
C LYS A 170 3.40 22.21 3.51
N ALA A 171 2.49 22.44 2.58
CA ALA A 171 1.12 21.94 2.64
C ALA A 171 0.99 20.50 2.11
N LEU A 172 2.09 19.91 1.61
CA LEU A 172 2.06 18.56 1.04
C LEU A 172 1.55 17.55 2.08
N ASP A 173 0.44 16.91 1.73
CA ASP A 173 -0.30 15.95 2.55
C ASP A 173 -0.15 14.53 2.02
N GLU A 174 -0.15 14.36 0.69
CA GLU A 174 -0.08 13.04 0.06
C GLU A 174 0.97 13.02 -1.07
N LEU A 175 1.84 11.99 -1.02
CA LEU A 175 2.92 11.77 -2.00
C LEU A 175 2.86 10.35 -2.53
N LYS A 176 2.64 10.20 -3.85
CA LYS A 176 2.68 8.90 -4.54
C LYS A 176 3.77 8.90 -5.61
N MET A 177 4.70 7.95 -5.50
CA MET A 177 5.78 7.71 -6.48
C MET A 177 5.99 6.21 -6.69
N MET A 178 4.94 5.40 -6.54
CA MET A 178 5.03 3.96 -6.79
C MET A 178 5.30 3.65 -8.27
N HIS A 179 5.80 2.43 -8.56
CA HIS A 179 6.14 2.01 -9.92
C HIS A 179 7.05 3.00 -10.65
N ASN A 180 8.20 3.31 -10.04
CA ASN A 180 9.29 4.09 -10.61
C ASN A 180 10.62 3.31 -10.51
N LYS A 181 11.73 3.98 -10.74
CA LYS A 181 13.08 3.40 -10.66
C LYS A 181 13.90 4.01 -9.53
N LEU A 182 13.23 4.46 -8.45
CA LEU A 182 13.89 5.11 -7.32
C LEU A 182 14.82 4.12 -6.60
N THR A 183 16.08 4.50 -6.42
CA THR A 183 17.07 3.69 -5.69
C THR A 183 17.33 4.21 -4.29
N LYS A 184 17.02 5.48 -4.04
CA LYS A 184 17.21 6.19 -2.77
C LYS A 184 16.11 7.22 -2.56
N PHE A 185 15.87 7.53 -1.28
CA PHE A 185 15.03 8.63 -0.82
C PHE A 185 15.81 9.34 0.30
N PRO A 186 16.63 10.36 -0.03
CA PRO A 186 17.64 10.88 0.88
C PRO A 186 17.07 11.46 2.18
N SER A 187 17.83 11.33 3.27
CA SER A 187 17.56 12.00 4.53
C SER A 187 17.47 13.51 4.34
N GLY A 188 16.52 14.14 5.02
CA GLY A 188 16.34 15.59 4.98
C GLY A 188 15.43 16.10 3.86
N LEU A 189 15.13 15.28 2.87
CA LEU A 189 14.28 15.68 1.75
C LEU A 189 12.85 16.06 2.15
N LEU A 190 12.36 15.48 3.25
CA LEU A 190 11.01 15.72 3.79
C LEU A 190 11.02 16.51 5.12
N ASN A 191 12.12 17.10 5.54
CA ASN A 191 12.24 17.72 6.86
C ASN A 191 11.21 18.83 7.16
N ASP A 192 10.71 19.53 6.14
CA ASP A 192 9.74 20.61 6.25
C ASP A 192 8.32 20.18 5.85
N LYS A 193 8.08 18.89 5.62
CA LYS A 193 6.79 18.34 5.16
C LYS A 193 5.98 17.77 6.33
N GLU A 194 5.82 18.56 7.39
CA GLU A 194 5.16 18.12 8.63
C GLU A 194 3.68 17.72 8.45
N ASN A 195 3.05 18.10 7.35
CA ASN A 195 1.66 17.80 7.03
C ASN A 195 1.47 16.47 6.29
N LEU A 196 2.54 15.82 5.80
CA LEU A 196 2.42 14.54 5.11
C LEU A 196 1.75 13.50 6.00
N THR A 197 0.64 12.95 5.51
CA THR A 197 -0.15 11.87 6.12
C THR A 197 0.04 10.55 5.40
N SER A 198 0.32 10.57 4.08
CA SER A 198 0.47 9.35 3.29
C SER A 198 1.63 9.43 2.31
N ILE A 199 2.45 8.36 2.29
CA ILE A 199 3.56 8.18 1.33
C ILE A 199 3.48 6.79 0.72
N SER A 200 3.41 6.72 -0.62
CA SER A 200 3.41 5.48 -1.39
C SER A 200 4.65 5.39 -2.28
N LEU A 201 5.55 4.45 -1.96
CA LEU A 201 6.84 4.23 -2.64
C LEU A 201 7.01 2.78 -3.13
N GLN A 202 5.93 1.99 -3.12
CA GLN A 202 5.99 0.59 -3.54
C GLN A 202 6.39 0.44 -5.02
N HIS A 203 6.91 -0.75 -5.37
CA HIS A 203 7.42 -1.05 -6.71
C HIS A 203 8.51 -0.07 -7.18
N ASN A 204 9.56 0.08 -6.36
CA ASN A 204 10.77 0.81 -6.68
C ASN A 204 12.02 -0.08 -6.48
N GLN A 205 13.18 0.50 -6.35
CA GLN A 205 14.44 -0.19 -6.11
C GLN A 205 15.14 0.31 -4.84
N LEU A 206 14.36 0.77 -3.86
CA LEU A 206 14.84 1.38 -2.64
C LEU A 206 15.58 0.34 -1.77
N SER A 207 16.76 0.70 -1.29
CA SER A 207 17.51 -0.08 -0.30
C SER A 207 17.35 0.52 1.10
N SER A 208 17.64 -0.28 2.15
CA SER A 208 17.59 0.21 3.53
C SER A 208 18.51 1.42 3.78
N ASP A 209 19.70 1.41 3.18
CA ASP A 209 20.63 2.55 3.27
C ASP A 209 20.11 3.75 2.47
N GLY A 210 19.48 3.48 1.32
CA GLY A 210 18.93 4.51 0.45
C GLY A 210 17.75 5.29 1.04
N ILE A 211 17.06 4.73 2.05
CA ILE A 211 15.96 5.40 2.76
C ILE A 211 16.30 5.73 4.22
N SER A 212 17.57 5.57 4.62
CA SER A 212 17.98 5.81 6.00
C SER A 212 17.72 7.27 6.40
N GLY A 213 16.86 7.45 7.41
CA GLY A 213 16.48 8.77 7.90
C GLY A 213 15.55 9.58 6.96
N ALA A 214 15.05 8.99 5.90
CA ALA A 214 14.16 9.66 4.94
C ALA A 214 12.89 10.22 5.58
N PHE A 215 12.34 9.52 6.55
CA PHE A 215 11.05 9.84 7.20
C PHE A 215 11.21 10.59 8.52
N LYS A 216 12.45 10.93 8.88
CA LYS A 216 12.72 11.67 10.12
C LYS A 216 12.16 13.08 10.04
N GLY A 217 11.45 13.50 11.09
CA GLY A 217 10.85 14.84 11.17
C GLY A 217 9.41 14.93 10.70
N LEU A 218 8.89 13.90 10.06
CA LEU A 218 7.44 13.80 9.78
C LEU A 218 6.68 13.62 11.10
N LYS A 219 5.57 14.38 11.27
CA LYS A 219 4.82 14.39 12.53
C LYS A 219 3.43 13.77 12.40
N LYS A 220 2.87 13.78 11.19
CA LYS A 220 1.49 13.38 10.91
C LYS A 220 1.38 12.19 9.98
N LEU A 221 2.49 11.51 9.65
CA LEU A 221 2.46 10.37 8.76
C LEU A 221 1.67 9.23 9.40
N LEU A 222 0.58 8.82 8.74
CA LEU A 222 -0.32 7.75 9.15
C LEU A 222 -0.07 6.48 8.34
N SER A 223 0.27 6.63 7.05
CA SER A 223 0.45 5.51 6.13
C SER A 223 1.76 5.59 5.35
N LEU A 224 2.52 4.49 5.37
CA LEU A 224 3.75 4.31 4.59
C LEU A 224 3.72 2.95 3.91
N ASP A 225 3.77 2.95 2.58
CA ASP A 225 3.94 1.75 1.78
C ASP A 225 5.30 1.77 1.06
N VAL A 226 6.16 0.82 1.43
CA VAL A 226 7.47 0.56 0.82
C VAL A 226 7.59 -0.87 0.30
N SER A 227 6.45 -1.51 0.02
CA SER A 227 6.41 -2.86 -0.53
C SER A 227 7.09 -2.96 -1.89
N HIS A 228 7.48 -4.17 -2.32
CA HIS A 228 8.15 -4.39 -3.60
C HIS A 228 9.37 -3.48 -3.81
N ASN A 229 10.31 -3.54 -2.86
CA ASN A 229 11.59 -2.83 -2.90
C ASN A 229 12.76 -3.80 -2.60
N LYS A 230 13.91 -3.29 -2.19
CA LYS A 230 15.12 -4.08 -1.85
C LYS A 230 15.55 -3.85 -0.40
N LEU A 231 14.57 -3.66 0.50
CA LEU A 231 14.84 -3.39 1.90
C LEU A 231 15.29 -4.66 2.63
N LYS A 232 16.37 -4.54 3.42
CA LYS A 232 16.84 -5.61 4.33
C LYS A 232 16.35 -5.41 5.76
N LYS A 233 15.82 -4.23 6.08
CA LYS A 233 15.31 -3.86 7.40
C LYS A 233 14.11 -2.93 7.23
N LEU A 234 13.23 -2.90 8.22
CA LEU A 234 12.13 -1.95 8.26
C LEU A 234 12.66 -0.50 8.26
N PRO A 235 11.91 0.47 7.67
CA PRO A 235 12.30 1.87 7.59
C PRO A 235 12.58 2.48 8.95
N ALA A 236 13.76 3.05 9.16
CA ALA A 236 14.11 3.72 10.40
C ALA A 236 13.61 5.17 10.41
N GLY A 237 13.31 5.69 11.63
CA GLY A 237 12.95 7.10 11.82
C GLY A 237 11.54 7.46 11.39
N VAL A 238 10.66 6.48 11.18
CA VAL A 238 9.23 6.72 11.01
C VAL A 238 8.61 7.30 12.28
N PRO A 239 7.60 8.18 12.19
CA PRO A 239 7.03 8.84 13.37
C PRO A 239 6.10 7.92 14.18
N SER A 240 5.89 8.28 15.44
CA SER A 240 4.99 7.56 16.35
C SER A 240 3.51 7.64 15.99
N SER A 241 3.14 8.52 15.06
CA SER A 241 1.78 8.63 14.50
C SER A 241 1.44 7.55 13.48
N LEU A 242 2.43 6.76 13.02
CA LEU A 242 2.22 5.79 11.95
C LEU A 242 1.23 4.70 12.37
N GLU A 243 0.17 4.53 11.58
CA GLU A 243 -0.89 3.55 11.77
C GLU A 243 -0.76 2.36 10.81
N ILE A 244 -0.26 2.60 9.60
CA ILE A 244 -0.14 1.62 8.52
C ILE A 244 1.30 1.56 8.02
N LEU A 245 1.92 0.38 8.08
CA LEU A 245 3.22 0.11 7.49
C LEU A 245 3.16 -1.15 6.64
N TYR A 246 3.30 -0.98 5.33
CA TYR A 246 3.42 -2.08 4.37
C TYR A 246 4.84 -2.17 3.85
N ALA A 247 5.46 -3.32 4.00
CA ALA A 247 6.84 -3.63 3.60
C ALA A 247 6.93 -5.02 2.95
N ASP A 248 5.86 -5.46 2.30
CA ASP A 248 5.79 -6.74 1.61
C ASP A 248 6.79 -6.82 0.45
N TYR A 249 7.17 -8.04 0.03
CA TYR A 249 8.04 -8.24 -1.13
C TYR A 249 9.34 -7.43 -1.06
N ASN A 250 10.10 -7.64 0.01
CA ASN A 250 11.42 -7.07 0.24
C ASN A 250 12.43 -8.19 0.59
N ASP A 251 13.58 -7.82 1.10
CA ASP A 251 14.63 -8.74 1.57
C ASP A 251 14.80 -8.70 3.10
N ILE A 252 13.73 -8.33 3.84
CA ILE A 252 13.79 -8.14 5.29
C ILE A 252 13.98 -9.48 6.00
N ASP A 253 15.07 -9.61 6.77
CA ASP A 253 15.45 -10.82 7.49
C ASP A 253 15.21 -10.72 9.01
N SER A 254 14.98 -9.52 9.51
CA SER A 254 14.86 -9.28 10.95
C SER A 254 14.04 -8.03 11.27
N VAL A 255 13.42 -8.04 12.46
CA VAL A 255 12.76 -6.88 13.06
C VAL A 255 13.61 -6.41 14.24
N GLY A 256 14.03 -5.16 14.22
CA GLY A 256 14.89 -4.62 15.29
C GLY A 256 14.22 -4.66 16.66
N ALA A 257 14.97 -5.03 17.69
CA ALA A 257 14.48 -5.02 19.07
C ALA A 257 13.92 -3.61 19.44
N GLY A 258 12.70 -3.58 19.96
CA GLY A 258 12.03 -2.33 20.34
C GLY A 258 11.63 -1.43 19.16
N TYR A 259 11.66 -1.92 17.91
CA TYR A 259 11.23 -1.15 16.75
C TYR A 259 9.76 -0.74 16.90
N LEU A 260 8.86 -1.70 17.14
CA LEU A 260 7.43 -1.45 17.27
C LEU A 260 7.05 -0.67 18.54
N ASN A 261 7.85 -0.72 19.59
CA ASN A 261 7.63 0.06 20.83
C ASN A 261 7.67 1.58 20.58
N LYS A 262 8.28 2.01 19.46
CA LYS A 262 8.32 3.42 19.05
C LYS A 262 7.10 3.83 18.22
N LEU A 263 6.22 2.89 17.89
CA LEU A 263 5.08 3.05 17.02
C LEU A 263 3.75 2.71 17.75
N PRO A 264 3.38 3.48 18.78
CA PRO A 264 2.23 3.15 19.63
C PRO A 264 0.88 3.26 18.92
N ALA A 265 0.84 3.90 17.75
CA ALA A 265 -0.37 4.04 16.93
C ALA A 265 -0.47 2.96 15.84
N LEU A 266 0.55 2.10 15.66
CA LEU A 266 0.59 1.14 14.56
C LEU A 266 -0.50 0.07 14.71
N GLN A 267 -1.39 -0.02 13.73
CA GLN A 267 -2.52 -0.94 13.68
C GLN A 267 -2.32 -2.03 12.62
N TYR A 268 -1.73 -1.70 11.47
CA TYR A 268 -1.59 -2.59 10.33
C TYR A 268 -0.11 -2.71 9.96
N LEU A 269 0.44 -3.92 10.13
CA LEU A 269 1.82 -4.23 9.78
C LEU A 269 1.85 -5.41 8.82
N ARG A 270 2.37 -5.20 7.60
CA ARG A 270 2.61 -6.26 6.63
C ARG A 270 4.09 -6.36 6.29
N ILE A 271 4.64 -7.54 6.45
CA ILE A 271 6.03 -7.90 6.11
C ILE A 271 6.00 -9.26 5.37
N SER A 272 4.97 -9.51 4.58
CA SER A 272 4.84 -10.75 3.82
C SER A 272 5.88 -10.83 2.70
N HIS A 273 6.11 -12.04 2.15
CA HIS A 273 7.09 -12.24 1.05
C HIS A 273 8.45 -11.60 1.34
N ASN A 274 9.03 -11.94 2.51
CA ASN A 274 10.33 -11.48 2.96
C ASN A 274 11.24 -12.66 3.32
N LYS A 275 12.28 -12.43 4.13
CA LYS A 275 13.27 -13.44 4.53
C LYS A 275 13.33 -13.60 6.06
N LEU A 276 12.23 -13.27 6.76
CA LEU A 276 12.18 -13.38 8.22
C LEU A 276 12.42 -14.81 8.68
N VAL A 277 13.27 -14.94 9.69
CA VAL A 277 13.54 -16.18 10.42
C VAL A 277 13.35 -15.96 11.92
N ASP A 278 13.15 -17.01 12.70
CA ASP A 278 12.89 -16.91 14.15
C ASP A 278 14.00 -16.12 14.88
N SER A 279 15.26 -16.35 14.51
CA SER A 279 16.40 -15.63 15.11
C SER A 279 16.42 -14.11 14.79
N GLY A 280 15.71 -13.69 13.76
CA GLY A 280 15.52 -12.30 13.35
C GLY A 280 14.35 -11.60 14.07
N ILE A 281 13.58 -12.34 14.88
CA ILE A 281 12.41 -11.84 15.63
C ILE A 281 12.71 -11.87 17.12
N PRO A 282 13.06 -10.73 17.75
CA PRO A 282 13.21 -10.66 19.19
C PRO A 282 11.93 -11.06 19.93
N ALA A 283 12.08 -11.74 21.07
CA ALA A 283 10.94 -12.14 21.90
C ALA A 283 10.02 -10.95 22.20
N GLY A 284 8.73 -11.12 22.04
CA GLY A 284 7.72 -10.11 22.32
C GLY A 284 7.72 -8.90 21.39
N VAL A 285 8.50 -8.90 20.28
CA VAL A 285 8.56 -7.73 19.37
C VAL A 285 7.20 -7.39 18.78
N PHE A 286 6.31 -8.38 18.57
CA PHE A 286 4.93 -8.18 18.09
C PHE A 286 3.89 -8.09 19.21
N ASN A 287 4.32 -8.12 20.47
CA ASN A 287 3.43 -7.95 21.61
C ASN A 287 3.09 -6.46 21.83
N VAL A 288 2.47 -5.84 20.83
CA VAL A 288 2.09 -4.42 20.79
C VAL A 288 0.57 -4.31 20.75
N SER A 289 0.00 -3.66 21.76
CA SER A 289 -1.47 -3.62 21.97
C SER A 289 -2.27 -2.84 20.93
N SER A 290 -1.62 -2.01 20.13
CA SER A 290 -2.25 -1.25 19.05
C SER A 290 -2.44 -2.08 17.78
N LEU A 291 -1.69 -3.19 17.58
CA LEU A 291 -1.80 -4.00 16.38
C LEU A 291 -3.16 -4.67 16.27
N VAL A 292 -3.80 -4.50 15.13
CA VAL A 292 -5.05 -5.13 14.71
C VAL A 292 -4.77 -6.23 13.68
N GLU A 293 -3.88 -5.96 12.74
CA GLU A 293 -3.47 -6.89 11.68
C GLU A 293 -1.95 -7.04 11.65
N LEU A 294 -1.49 -8.30 11.55
CA LEU A 294 -0.09 -8.66 11.36
C LEU A 294 0.03 -9.70 10.24
N ASP A 295 0.67 -9.33 9.13
CA ASP A 295 0.96 -10.24 8.03
C ASP A 295 2.46 -10.57 7.98
N LEU A 296 2.79 -11.81 8.30
CA LEU A 296 4.12 -12.42 8.24
C LEU A 296 4.16 -13.60 7.27
N SER A 297 3.17 -13.72 6.38
CA SER A 297 3.07 -14.81 5.43
C SER A 297 4.25 -14.84 4.45
N PHE A 298 4.50 -15.99 3.82
CA PHE A 298 5.56 -16.14 2.83
C PHE A 298 6.95 -15.70 3.34
N ASN A 299 7.32 -16.18 4.54
CA ASN A 299 8.62 -16.00 5.16
C ASN A 299 9.26 -17.37 5.47
N LYS A 300 10.19 -17.45 6.41
CA LYS A 300 10.90 -18.67 6.80
C LYS A 300 10.81 -18.96 8.30
N LEU A 301 9.67 -18.62 8.89
CA LEU A 301 9.43 -18.80 10.32
C LEU A 301 9.19 -20.29 10.62
N GLN A 302 9.83 -20.81 11.65
CA GLN A 302 9.67 -22.19 12.13
C GLN A 302 8.75 -22.27 13.36
N SER A 303 8.48 -21.13 13.99
CA SER A 303 7.56 -21.01 15.12
C SER A 303 6.61 -19.84 14.94
N ILE A 304 5.47 -19.92 15.64
CA ILE A 304 4.51 -18.81 15.74
C ILE A 304 5.09 -17.78 16.73
N PRO A 305 5.34 -16.52 16.33
CA PRO A 305 5.87 -15.52 17.24
C PRO A 305 4.86 -15.14 18.33
N GLU A 306 5.35 -14.68 19.49
CA GLU A 306 4.49 -14.12 20.54
C GLU A 306 3.80 -12.85 20.05
N ILE A 307 2.46 -12.80 20.15
CA ILE A 307 1.63 -11.68 19.75
C ILE A 307 0.86 -11.09 20.93
N ASN A 308 0.35 -9.88 20.78
CA ASN A 308 -0.56 -9.28 21.76
C ASN A 308 -1.96 -9.92 21.65
N GLN A 309 -2.62 -10.12 22.79
CA GLN A 309 -3.98 -10.68 22.85
C GLN A 309 -5.05 -9.80 22.18
N GLN A 310 -4.76 -8.54 21.88
CA GLN A 310 -5.68 -7.63 21.18
C GLN A 310 -5.64 -7.78 19.65
N LEU A 311 -4.64 -8.53 19.11
CA LEU A 311 -4.53 -8.75 17.66
C LEU A 311 -5.77 -9.48 17.14
N GLU A 312 -6.33 -9.01 16.03
CA GLU A 312 -7.54 -9.57 15.44
C GLU A 312 -7.25 -10.46 14.22
N GLN A 313 -6.20 -10.15 13.46
CA GLN A 313 -5.87 -10.85 12.22
C GLN A 313 -4.38 -11.20 12.18
N LEU A 314 -4.07 -12.48 12.00
CA LEU A 314 -2.70 -12.98 11.91
C LEU A 314 -2.55 -13.88 10.68
N TYR A 315 -1.67 -13.47 9.77
CA TYR A 315 -1.37 -14.20 8.55
C TYR A 315 0.04 -14.78 8.63
N LEU A 316 0.13 -16.10 8.65
CA LEU A 316 1.37 -16.88 8.75
C LEU A 316 1.50 -17.96 7.67
N GLN A 317 0.61 -17.94 6.66
CA GLN A 317 0.64 -18.94 5.59
C GLN A 317 1.96 -18.92 4.82
N ALA A 318 2.33 -20.08 4.27
CA ALA A 318 3.56 -20.29 3.52
C ALA A 318 4.83 -19.87 4.30
N ASN A 319 5.00 -20.47 5.47
CA ASN A 319 6.20 -20.45 6.30
C ASN A 319 6.69 -21.89 6.52
N GLU A 320 7.60 -22.11 7.46
CA GLU A 320 8.15 -23.44 7.84
C GLU A 320 7.69 -23.85 9.25
N ILE A 321 6.55 -23.31 9.73
CA ILE A 321 6.06 -23.52 11.11
C ILE A 321 5.75 -24.99 11.32
N ASN A 322 6.36 -25.59 12.35
CA ASN A 322 6.25 -27.01 12.64
C ASN A 322 5.68 -27.34 14.03
N LYS A 323 5.36 -26.30 14.82
CA LYS A 323 4.77 -26.44 16.14
C LYS A 323 3.70 -25.39 16.36
N PHE A 324 2.53 -25.81 16.87
CA PHE A 324 1.49 -24.93 17.34
C PHE A 324 1.67 -24.71 18.86
N ASP A 325 2.02 -23.47 19.26
CA ASP A 325 2.25 -23.13 20.66
C ASP A 325 1.23 -22.10 21.13
N LEU A 326 0.39 -22.49 22.11
CA LEU A 326 -0.61 -21.58 22.68
C LEU A 326 -0.01 -20.39 23.42
N ALA A 327 1.22 -20.52 23.93
CA ALA A 327 1.91 -19.42 24.60
C ALA A 327 2.15 -18.22 23.68
N SER A 328 2.17 -18.46 22.35
CA SER A 328 2.25 -17.38 21.36
C SER A 328 1.02 -16.46 21.37
N PHE A 329 -0.13 -16.96 21.79
CA PHE A 329 -1.42 -16.25 21.76
C PHE A 329 -1.91 -15.86 23.16
N CYS A 330 -1.70 -16.75 24.15
CA CYS A 330 -2.24 -16.60 25.49
C CYS A 330 -1.16 -16.96 26.52
N LYS A 331 -0.75 -15.98 27.32
CA LYS A 331 0.22 -16.23 28.39
C LYS A 331 -0.30 -17.21 29.45
N TYR A 332 -1.61 -17.14 29.72
CA TYR A 332 -2.34 -18.06 30.58
C TYR A 332 -3.64 -18.43 29.86
N VAL A 333 -4.09 -19.68 30.01
CA VAL A 333 -5.35 -20.16 29.44
C VAL A 333 -6.37 -20.28 30.58
N ASP A 334 -7.22 -19.28 30.69
CA ASP A 334 -8.34 -19.24 31.65
C ASP A 334 -9.55 -18.49 31.05
N PRO A 335 -10.74 -18.52 31.70
CA PRO A 335 -11.93 -17.87 31.14
C PRO A 335 -11.82 -16.35 30.89
N LEU A 336 -10.88 -15.66 31.53
CA LEU A 336 -10.68 -14.21 31.39
C LEU A 336 -9.56 -13.82 30.43
N ASN A 337 -8.57 -14.73 30.25
CA ASN A 337 -7.40 -14.52 29.42
C ASN A 337 -7.53 -15.28 28.10
N PHE A 338 -8.01 -14.63 27.07
CA PHE A 338 -8.17 -15.19 25.73
C PHE A 338 -7.69 -14.18 24.68
N SER A 339 -7.26 -14.68 23.53
CA SER A 339 -6.89 -13.87 22.37
C SER A 339 -8.14 -13.33 21.68
N ARG A 340 -8.08 -12.09 21.20
CA ARG A 340 -9.12 -11.48 20.36
C ARG A 340 -8.99 -11.85 18.88
N LEU A 341 -8.10 -12.77 18.57
CA LEU A 341 -7.85 -13.21 17.20
C LEU A 341 -9.15 -13.75 16.58
N LYS A 342 -9.52 -13.21 15.43
CA LYS A 342 -10.69 -13.58 14.63
C LYS A 342 -10.29 -14.45 13.45
N HIS A 343 -9.14 -14.15 12.83
CA HIS A 343 -8.63 -14.82 11.65
C HIS A 343 -7.18 -15.25 11.87
N LEU A 344 -6.90 -16.55 11.70
CA LEU A 344 -5.58 -17.14 11.77
C LEU A 344 -5.34 -17.98 10.52
N ARG A 345 -4.37 -17.61 9.69
CA ARG A 345 -4.00 -18.34 8.50
C ARG A 345 -2.66 -19.03 8.67
N LEU A 346 -2.65 -20.34 8.56
CA LEU A 346 -1.48 -21.23 8.73
C LEU A 346 -1.28 -22.18 7.55
N GLU A 347 -1.98 -22.00 6.45
CA GLU A 347 -1.88 -22.86 5.26
C GLU A 347 -0.45 -22.91 4.75
N ALA A 348 -0.08 -24.00 4.09
CA ALA A 348 1.26 -24.23 3.57
C ALA A 348 2.37 -24.09 4.65
N ASN A 349 2.10 -24.59 5.86
CA ASN A 349 3.05 -24.83 6.95
C ASN A 349 3.14 -26.32 7.28
N ASN A 350 3.99 -26.70 8.25
CA ASN A 350 4.13 -28.08 8.72
C ASN A 350 3.27 -28.39 9.96
N VAL A 351 2.19 -27.62 10.16
CA VAL A 351 1.22 -27.81 11.23
C VAL A 351 -0.15 -28.15 10.66
N THR A 352 -0.93 -28.91 11.40
CA THR A 352 -2.28 -29.33 11.02
C THR A 352 -3.23 -29.06 12.18
N HIS A 353 -4.53 -29.21 11.97
CA HIS A 353 -5.52 -29.10 13.02
C HIS A 353 -5.24 -30.05 14.20
N SER A 354 -4.71 -31.26 13.95
CA SER A 354 -4.32 -32.20 14.99
C SER A 354 -3.09 -31.77 15.81
N SER A 355 -2.34 -30.77 15.36
CA SER A 355 -1.22 -30.20 16.12
C SER A 355 -1.67 -29.24 17.22
N MET A 356 -2.95 -28.86 17.25
CA MET A 356 -3.49 -27.94 18.26
C MET A 356 -3.71 -28.66 19.58
N PRO A 357 -3.21 -28.13 20.71
CA PRO A 357 -3.52 -28.68 22.02
C PRO A 357 -5.01 -28.49 22.34
N PRO A 358 -5.63 -29.38 23.16
CA PRO A 358 -7.09 -29.35 23.46
C PRO A 358 -7.58 -28.00 24.00
N GLU A 359 -6.71 -27.26 24.68
CA GLU A 359 -7.02 -25.98 25.33
C GLU A 359 -7.13 -24.82 24.36
N TYR A 360 -6.84 -25.04 23.06
CA TYR A 360 -6.90 -23.96 22.06
C TYR A 360 -8.27 -23.29 22.03
N SER A 361 -9.35 -24.02 22.21
CA SER A 361 -10.72 -23.53 22.20
C SER A 361 -11.00 -22.47 23.29
N ASN A 362 -10.26 -22.50 24.39
CA ASN A 362 -10.36 -21.50 25.44
C ASN A 362 -9.55 -20.24 25.09
N CYS A 363 -8.33 -20.44 24.60
CA CYS A 363 -7.43 -19.33 24.20
C CYS A 363 -7.91 -18.60 22.95
N LEU A 364 -8.26 -19.33 21.90
CA LEU A 364 -8.66 -18.81 20.59
C LEU A 364 -10.18 -18.84 20.39
N ARG A 365 -10.96 -18.66 21.44
CA ARG A 365 -12.42 -18.78 21.42
C ARG A 365 -13.15 -17.81 20.53
N GLN A 366 -12.49 -16.71 20.10
CA GLN A 366 -13.03 -15.73 19.16
C GLN A 366 -12.61 -15.98 17.72
N ALA A 367 -11.70 -16.94 17.49
CA ALA A 367 -11.27 -17.26 16.13
C ALA A 367 -12.42 -17.91 15.37
N ALA A 368 -12.95 -17.18 14.40
CA ALA A 368 -13.96 -17.67 13.48
C ALA A 368 -13.34 -18.60 12.43
N ASP A 369 -12.12 -18.27 11.99
CA ASP A 369 -11.40 -19.01 10.96
C ASP A 369 -9.96 -19.30 11.41
N ILE A 370 -9.64 -20.60 11.56
CA ILE A 370 -8.26 -21.10 11.70
C ILE A 370 -8.00 -22.02 10.50
N MET A 371 -7.22 -21.53 9.53
CA MET A 371 -6.98 -22.22 8.26
C MET A 371 -5.62 -22.91 8.27
N PHE A 372 -5.60 -24.20 7.88
CA PHE A 372 -4.39 -25.05 7.78
C PHE A 372 -4.16 -25.59 6.35
N GLU A 373 -5.18 -25.57 5.47
CA GLU A 373 -5.14 -26.13 4.11
C GLU A 373 -5.51 -25.06 3.06
#